data_5db90e064b8c77b91282e92cd2cdb3f1
#
_entry.id   5db90e064b8c77b91282e92cd2cdb3f1
#
_cell.length_a   1.000
_cell.length_b   1.000
_cell.length_c   1.000
_cell.angle_alpha   90.00
_cell.angle_beta   90.00
_cell.angle_gamma   90.00
#
_symmetry.space_group_name_H-M   'P 1'
#
loop_
_entity.id
_entity.type
_entity.pdbx_description
1 polymer ?
#
loop_
_entity_poly.entity_id
_entity_poly.type
_entity_poly.pdbx_seq_one_letter_code
_entity_poly.pdbx_strand_id
1 'polypeptide(L)'
;MSFAAPPAPMPPTSLADVDAAIDALHEKRDAWRAVSLEERAALLDRCVAATAEVAEKWAAIGASIKGIAPSEVLAGEEWVA
;
A
#
# COMPACT_ATOMS: atom_id res chain seq x y z
N MET A 1 -20.77 -3.29 19.91
CA MET A 1 -19.59 -3.66 19.10
C MET A 1 -18.35 -3.11 19.76
N SER A 2 -17.35 -3.92 19.95
CA SER A 2 -16.07 -3.49 20.49
C SER A 2 -15.00 -3.65 19.42
N PHE A 3 -14.16 -2.65 19.29
CA PHE A 3 -13.05 -2.68 18.33
C PHE A 3 -11.82 -3.36 18.95
N ALA A 4 -11.04 -4.03 18.13
CA ALA A 4 -9.76 -4.58 18.56
C ALA A 4 -8.80 -3.44 18.96
N ALA A 5 -7.88 -3.74 19.87
CA ALA A 5 -6.80 -2.81 20.17
C ALA A 5 -5.92 -2.60 18.93
N PRO A 6 -5.41 -1.38 18.70
CA PRO A 6 -4.51 -1.15 17.58
C PRO A 6 -3.23 -1.99 17.72
N PRO A 7 -2.59 -2.37 16.61
CA PRO A 7 -1.31 -3.06 16.66
C PRO A 7 -0.25 -2.18 17.31
N ALA A 8 0.80 -2.82 17.85
CA ALA A 8 1.93 -2.09 18.40
C ALA A 8 2.57 -1.21 17.31
N PRO A 9 3.03 0.00 17.66
CA PRO A 9 3.68 0.87 16.70
C PRO A 9 4.96 0.23 16.16
N MET A 10 5.21 0.40 14.86
CA MET A 10 6.46 -0.02 14.25
C MET A 10 7.60 0.90 14.68
N PRO A 11 8.83 0.38 14.81
CA PRO A 11 9.97 1.25 15.06
C PRO A 11 10.14 2.25 13.91
N PRO A 12 10.55 3.49 14.20
CA PRO A 12 10.76 4.49 13.14
C PRO A 12 11.91 4.06 12.22
N THR A 13 11.79 4.41 10.94
CA THR A 13 12.86 4.23 9.97
C THR A 13 14.06 5.10 10.36
N SER A 14 15.28 4.55 10.30
CA SER A 14 16.48 5.31 10.62
C SER A 14 16.68 6.45 9.62
N LEU A 15 17.32 7.55 10.05
CA LEU A 15 17.65 8.65 9.15
C LEU A 15 18.58 8.20 8.02
N ALA A 16 19.51 7.28 8.31
CA ALA A 16 20.41 6.72 7.29
C ALA A 16 19.61 5.99 6.19
N ASP A 17 18.60 5.22 6.54
CA ASP A 17 17.76 4.51 5.57
C ASP A 17 16.90 5.48 4.76
N VAL A 18 16.39 6.55 5.39
CA VAL A 18 15.65 7.61 4.69
C VAL A 18 16.56 8.31 3.68
N ASP A 19 17.76 8.68 4.08
CA ASP A 19 18.74 9.33 3.20
C ASP A 19 19.13 8.42 2.03
N ALA A 20 19.33 7.14 2.27
CA ALA A 20 19.63 6.16 1.23
C ALA A 20 18.48 6.03 0.21
N ALA A 21 17.22 6.05 0.68
CA ALA A 21 16.05 6.02 -0.19
C ALA A 21 15.96 7.28 -1.07
N ILE A 22 16.22 8.44 -0.49
CA ILE A 22 16.25 9.73 -1.23
C ILE A 22 17.35 9.71 -2.28
N ASP A 23 18.55 9.26 -1.94
CA ASP A 23 19.68 9.16 -2.86
C ASP A 23 19.36 8.22 -4.03
N ALA A 24 18.71 7.08 -3.77
CA ALA A 24 18.28 6.15 -4.80
C ALA A 24 17.28 6.79 -5.77
N LEU A 25 16.33 7.59 -5.27
CA LEU A 25 15.39 8.33 -6.09
C LEU A 25 16.09 9.39 -6.95
N HIS A 26 17.02 10.14 -6.37
CA HIS A 26 17.82 11.12 -7.10
C HIS A 26 18.64 10.49 -8.22
N GLU A 27 19.26 9.35 -7.96
CA GLU A 27 20.06 8.61 -8.94
C GLU A 27 19.22 8.16 -10.14
N LYS A 28 17.95 7.82 -9.92
CA LYS A 28 17.05 7.28 -10.96
C LYS A 28 16.14 8.31 -11.62
N ARG A 29 16.16 9.56 -11.19
CA ARG A 29 15.23 10.59 -11.69
C ARG A 29 15.31 10.81 -13.20
N ASP A 30 16.52 10.84 -13.76
CA ASP A 30 16.70 11.10 -15.19
C ASP A 30 16.25 9.89 -16.02
N ALA A 31 16.51 8.68 -15.55
CA ALA A 31 16.00 7.47 -16.17
C ALA A 31 14.47 7.46 -16.18
N TRP A 32 13.83 7.89 -15.10
CA TRP A 32 12.38 7.99 -15.00
C TRP A 32 11.81 9.04 -15.98
N ARG A 33 12.47 10.19 -16.12
CA ARG A 33 12.06 11.22 -17.08
C ARG A 33 12.12 10.74 -18.52
N ALA A 34 13.02 9.83 -18.83
CA ALA A 34 13.16 9.23 -20.15
C ALA A 34 12.10 8.14 -20.45
N VAL A 35 11.38 7.66 -19.46
CA VAL A 35 10.31 6.67 -19.65
C VAL A 35 9.17 7.30 -20.46
N SER A 36 8.76 6.63 -21.54
CA SER A 36 7.69 7.11 -22.39
C SER A 36 6.32 7.11 -21.69
N LEU A 37 5.37 7.90 -22.23
CA LEU A 37 3.99 7.88 -21.70
C LEU A 37 3.35 6.51 -21.85
N GLU A 38 3.64 5.79 -22.92
CA GLU A 38 3.13 4.42 -23.14
C GLU A 38 3.65 3.45 -22.07
N GLU A 39 4.93 3.53 -21.76
CA GLU A 39 5.54 2.71 -20.70
C GLU A 39 4.97 3.06 -19.32
N ARG A 40 4.74 4.35 -19.04
CA ARG A 40 4.12 4.78 -17.78
C ARG A 40 2.69 4.28 -17.65
N ALA A 41 1.92 4.33 -18.74
CA ALA A 41 0.56 3.78 -18.77
C ALA A 41 0.57 2.26 -18.51
N ALA A 42 1.49 1.54 -19.13
CA ALA A 42 1.64 0.10 -18.90
C ALA A 42 2.03 -0.23 -17.43
N LEU A 43 2.86 0.61 -16.80
CA LEU A 43 3.19 0.48 -15.38
C LEU A 43 1.96 0.67 -14.50
N LEU A 44 1.12 1.67 -14.79
CA LEU A 44 -0.12 1.89 -14.07
C LEU A 44 -1.09 0.72 -14.21
N ASP A 45 -1.23 0.16 -15.40
CA ASP A 45 -2.06 -1.03 -15.63
C ASP A 45 -1.58 -2.21 -14.78
N ARG A 46 -0.28 -2.41 -14.69
CA ARG A 46 0.29 -3.45 -13.81
C ARG A 46 0.04 -3.17 -12.34
N CYS A 47 0.08 -1.92 -11.91
CA CYS A 47 -0.25 -1.54 -10.53
C CYS A 47 -1.71 -1.84 -10.21
N VAL A 48 -2.63 -1.55 -11.13
CA VAL A 48 -4.05 -1.87 -10.97
C VAL A 48 -4.25 -3.38 -10.83
N ALA A 49 -3.64 -4.17 -11.71
CA ALA A 49 -3.73 -5.63 -11.66
C ALA A 49 -3.14 -6.20 -10.35
N ALA A 50 -1.98 -5.71 -9.93
CA ALA A 50 -1.35 -6.14 -8.68
C ALA A 50 -2.18 -5.75 -7.44
N THR A 51 -2.80 -4.57 -7.45
CA THR A 51 -3.71 -4.16 -6.37
C THR A 51 -4.93 -5.06 -6.31
N ALA A 52 -5.51 -5.41 -7.45
CA ALA A 52 -6.63 -6.34 -7.51
C ALA A 52 -6.28 -7.72 -6.93
N GLU A 53 -5.08 -8.22 -7.18
CA GLU A 53 -4.61 -9.50 -6.64
C GLU A 53 -4.54 -9.54 -5.11
N VAL A 54 -4.24 -8.41 -4.47
CA VAL A 54 -4.07 -8.33 -3.02
C VAL A 54 -5.27 -7.71 -2.29
N ALA A 55 -6.27 -7.24 -3.03
CA ALA A 55 -7.41 -6.50 -2.47
C ALA A 55 -8.16 -7.27 -1.39
N GLU A 56 -8.47 -8.54 -1.64
CA GLU A 56 -9.18 -9.40 -0.67
C GLU A 56 -8.36 -9.56 0.62
N LYS A 57 -7.06 -9.80 0.49
CA LYS A 57 -6.16 -9.93 1.64
C LYS A 57 -6.06 -8.62 2.42
N TRP A 58 -5.97 -7.49 1.75
CA TRP A 58 -5.92 -6.18 2.41
C TRP A 58 -7.22 -5.88 3.16
N ALA A 59 -8.37 -6.16 2.53
CA ALA A 59 -9.66 -5.99 3.19
C ALA A 59 -9.79 -6.88 4.43
N ALA A 60 -9.36 -8.13 4.35
CA ALA A 60 -9.38 -9.06 5.47
C ALA A 60 -8.46 -8.62 6.61
N ILE A 61 -7.28 -8.12 6.30
CA ILE A 61 -6.34 -7.60 7.31
C ILE A 61 -6.91 -6.34 7.98
N GLY A 62 -7.45 -5.40 7.20
CA GLY A 62 -8.08 -4.20 7.73
C GLY A 62 -9.23 -4.52 8.67
N ALA A 63 -10.12 -5.41 8.26
CA ALA A 63 -11.23 -5.88 9.10
C ALA A 63 -10.73 -6.56 10.38
N SER A 64 -9.70 -7.38 10.28
CA SER A 64 -9.08 -8.06 11.44
C SER A 64 -8.53 -7.06 12.46
N ILE A 65 -7.83 -6.02 12.01
CA ILE A 65 -7.29 -4.97 12.88
C ILE A 65 -8.40 -4.24 13.63
N LYS A 66 -9.53 -4.01 12.96
CA LYS A 66 -10.71 -3.35 13.56
C LYS A 66 -11.59 -4.29 14.40
N GLY A 67 -11.32 -5.59 14.40
CA GLY A 67 -12.15 -6.57 15.08
C GLY A 67 -13.49 -6.82 14.40
N ILE A 68 -13.57 -6.63 13.08
CA ILE A 68 -14.78 -6.82 12.27
C ILE A 68 -14.65 -8.14 11.52
N ALA A 69 -15.69 -8.98 11.61
CA ALA A 69 -15.72 -10.22 10.82
C ALA A 69 -15.86 -9.90 9.32
N PRO A 70 -15.18 -10.63 8.43
CA PRO A 70 -15.25 -10.37 6.99
C PRO A 70 -16.67 -10.43 6.40
N SER A 71 -17.57 -11.17 7.04
CA SER A 71 -18.98 -11.29 6.64
C SER A 71 -19.87 -10.15 7.11
N GLU A 72 -19.39 -9.26 7.99
CA GLU A 72 -20.16 -8.13 8.46
C GLU A 72 -20.24 -7.02 7.40
N VAL A 73 -21.37 -6.27 7.41
CA VAL A 73 -21.58 -5.15 6.48
C VAL A 73 -20.47 -4.10 6.60
N LEU A 74 -19.98 -3.85 7.82
CA LEU A 74 -18.90 -2.88 8.06
C LEU A 74 -17.58 -3.25 7.37
N ALA A 75 -17.35 -4.52 7.08
CA ALA A 75 -16.17 -4.95 6.32
C ALA A 75 -16.15 -4.35 4.90
N GLY A 76 -17.29 -3.92 4.37
CA GLY A 76 -17.38 -3.25 3.08
C GLY A 76 -16.55 -1.97 3.01
N GLU A 77 -16.33 -1.28 4.12
CA GLU A 77 -15.48 -0.08 4.17
C GLU A 77 -14.03 -0.39 3.80
N GLU A 78 -13.55 -1.58 4.12
CA GLU A 78 -12.18 -2.00 3.81
C GLU A 78 -11.95 -2.25 2.31
N TRP A 79 -13.04 -2.41 1.54
CA TRP A 79 -12.99 -2.58 0.10
C TRP A 79 -13.01 -1.27 -0.68
N VAL A 80 -13.48 -0.20 -0.07
CA VAL A 80 -13.66 1.11 -0.73
C VAL A 80 -12.71 2.18 -0.22
N ALA A 81 -12.01 1.91 0.85
CA ALA A 81 -11.10 2.87 1.47
C ALA A 81 -9.75 3.01 0.75
#